data_cb3e6603c56ecbd3cf105eb1cfec8eb2
#
_entry.id   cb3e6603c56ecbd3cf105eb1cfec8eb2
#
_cell.length_a   1.000
_cell.length_b   1.000
_cell.length_c   1.000
_cell.angle_alpha   90.00
_cell.angle_beta   90.00
_cell.angle_gamma   90.00
#
_symmetry.space_group_name_H-M   'P 1'
#
loop_
_entity.id
_entity.type
_entity.pdbx_description
1 polymer ?
#
loop_
_entity_poly.entity_id
_entity_poly.type
_entity_poly.pdbx_seq_one_letter_code
_entity_poly.pdbx_strand_id
1 'polypeptide(L)'
;ISIDLNLKQNNHAQLIITIFLLGTGLGQLIAGPISDTYGRKVVLCVGIFLFITASILAIITSNFSMLLVARFVQGLGISAPRAAGTAMVRDLYNGRKLARVISLAMMIFVLAPAVAPLMGQYLMINFGWRSIFTACTIAGLIAFLWLLIRQEETLSIENRQPFQMLNLIQGYKTTFTNKRVIISTLVQALVLGGLFSYIASAPQIFIYWLNVETKFPIYFCGIAFFAAFSNILNALLVEKLGMWFLSTCACGFNMVFSIITLCVFYSEIIPSSYNLYIFIIWSCVLLFTMALSVGNLMALAMEPVGHIAGLASSIIGSTSTLISITIAIFIGMLFNGTGLPLIFGVTILAILSFALNIKNPRIITQV
;
A
#
# COMPACT_ATOMS: atom_id res chain seq x y z
N ILE A 1 1.58 18.14 -14.43
CA ILE A 1 2.98 17.81 -14.05
C ILE A 1 3.79 17.49 -15.32
N SER A 2 3.34 16.54 -16.15
CA SER A 2 4.11 16.12 -17.36
C SER A 2 4.40 17.28 -18.30
N ILE A 3 3.44 18.17 -18.50
CA ILE A 3 3.58 19.37 -19.36
C ILE A 3 4.53 20.38 -18.71
N ASP A 4 4.31 20.72 -17.44
CA ASP A 4 5.07 21.74 -16.72
C ASP A 4 6.55 21.37 -16.51
N LEU A 5 6.84 20.07 -16.39
CA LEU A 5 8.19 19.55 -16.19
C LEU A 5 8.83 18.96 -17.47
N ASN A 6 8.24 19.21 -18.64
CA ASN A 6 8.74 18.78 -19.95
C ASN A 6 9.12 17.27 -20.01
N LEU A 7 8.26 16.39 -19.48
CA LEU A 7 8.53 14.96 -19.49
C LEU A 7 8.41 14.41 -20.91
N LYS A 8 9.52 13.87 -21.42
CA LYS A 8 9.60 13.32 -22.78
C LYS A 8 8.83 11.99 -22.98
N GLN A 9 8.51 11.29 -21.91
CA GLN A 9 7.81 10.00 -21.93
C GLN A 9 6.68 9.98 -20.90
N ASN A 10 5.51 9.50 -21.30
CA ASN A 10 4.34 9.40 -20.44
C ASN A 10 4.57 8.51 -19.21
N ASN A 11 5.47 7.52 -19.33
CA ASN A 11 5.77 6.57 -18.25
C ASN A 11 6.55 7.22 -17.08
N HIS A 12 7.22 8.35 -17.30
CA HIS A 12 7.95 9.04 -16.22
C HIS A 12 7.01 9.54 -15.11
N ALA A 13 5.75 9.86 -15.41
CA ALA A 13 4.78 10.28 -14.38
C ALA A 13 4.50 9.20 -13.34
N GLN A 14 4.60 7.91 -13.70
CA GLN A 14 4.44 6.80 -12.76
C GLN A 14 5.55 6.75 -11.70
N LEU A 15 6.76 7.23 -12.04
CA LEU A 15 7.89 7.29 -11.11
C LEU A 15 7.58 8.16 -9.88
N ILE A 16 6.73 9.19 -10.04
CA ILE A 16 6.30 10.05 -8.92
C ILE A 16 5.63 9.24 -7.81
N ILE A 17 4.84 8.23 -8.18
CA ILE A 17 4.15 7.36 -7.22
C ILE A 17 5.10 6.27 -6.72
N THR A 18 5.82 5.61 -7.62
CA THR A 18 6.66 4.45 -7.26
C THR A 18 7.85 4.83 -6.39
N ILE A 19 8.47 5.99 -6.63
CA ILE A 19 9.57 6.51 -5.79
C ILE A 19 9.08 6.89 -4.37
N PHE A 20 7.87 7.44 -4.25
CA PHE A 20 7.25 7.67 -2.95
C PHE A 20 7.03 6.36 -2.19
N LEU A 21 6.49 5.35 -2.87
CA LEU A 21 6.28 4.03 -2.28
C LEU A 21 7.61 3.37 -1.89
N LEU A 22 8.66 3.51 -2.70
CA LEU A 22 10.01 3.03 -2.39
C LEU A 22 10.54 3.65 -1.10
N GLY A 23 10.42 4.97 -0.96
CA GLY A 23 10.76 5.66 0.28
C GLY A 23 9.96 5.12 1.48
N THR A 24 8.66 4.87 1.29
CA THR A 24 7.80 4.30 2.34
C THR A 24 8.25 2.89 2.74
N GLY A 25 8.58 2.03 1.79
CA GLY A 25 9.05 0.66 2.04
C GLY A 25 10.37 0.63 2.80
N LEU A 26 11.35 1.45 2.37
CA LEU A 26 12.66 1.56 3.04
C LEU A 26 12.52 2.19 4.44
N GLY A 27 11.70 3.23 4.56
CA GLY A 27 11.46 3.87 5.84
C GLY A 27 10.82 2.93 6.88
N GLN A 28 9.93 2.04 6.46
CA GLN A 28 9.31 1.06 7.36
C GLN A 28 10.31 0.08 7.99
N LEU A 29 11.39 -0.27 7.27
CA LEU A 29 12.43 -1.15 7.80
C LEU A 29 13.09 -0.59 9.07
N ILE A 30 13.30 0.73 9.08
CA ILE A 30 14.08 1.39 10.11
C ILE A 30 13.23 2.14 11.13
N ALA A 31 12.03 2.60 10.75
CA ALA A 31 11.18 3.42 11.61
C ALA A 31 10.75 2.69 12.90
N GLY A 32 10.44 1.39 12.82
CA GLY A 32 10.10 0.58 13.99
C GLY A 32 11.25 0.53 15.02
N PRO A 33 12.40 -0.07 14.66
CA PRO A 33 13.56 -0.16 15.54
C PRO A 33 14.06 1.19 16.06
N ILE A 34 14.08 2.23 15.21
CA ILE A 34 14.45 3.58 15.66
C ILE A 34 13.44 4.09 16.72
N SER A 35 12.15 3.80 16.56
CA SER A 35 11.15 4.22 17.53
C SER A 35 11.24 3.47 18.87
N ASP A 36 11.76 2.22 18.87
CA ASP A 36 12.04 1.46 20.08
C ASP A 36 13.27 2.02 20.83
N THR A 37 14.18 2.69 20.12
CA THR A 37 15.40 3.25 20.70
C THR A 37 15.23 4.69 21.20
N TYR A 38 14.70 5.56 20.34
CA TYR A 38 14.64 7.00 20.63
C TYR A 38 13.31 7.45 21.21
N GLY A 39 12.29 6.60 21.19
CA GLY A 39 10.94 6.91 21.62
C GLY A 39 9.97 7.08 20.45
N ARG A 40 8.70 6.81 20.73
CA ARG A 40 7.61 6.84 19.71
C ARG A 40 7.37 8.25 19.19
N LYS A 41 7.19 9.22 20.11
CA LYS A 41 6.90 10.61 19.78
C LYS A 41 8.00 11.24 18.96
N VAL A 42 9.27 11.03 19.33
CA VAL A 42 10.43 11.60 18.63
C VAL A 42 10.43 11.16 17.17
N VAL A 43 10.29 9.85 16.91
CA VAL A 43 10.33 9.30 15.55
C VAL A 43 9.13 9.74 14.72
N LEU A 44 7.94 9.84 15.34
CA LEU A 44 6.76 10.41 14.68
C LEU A 44 6.98 11.87 14.28
N CYS A 45 7.51 12.69 15.19
CA CYS A 45 7.80 14.11 14.91
C CYS A 45 8.81 14.26 13.77
N VAL A 46 9.91 13.51 13.80
CA VAL A 46 10.94 13.54 12.74
C VAL A 46 10.34 13.09 11.40
N GLY A 47 9.56 12.00 11.38
CA GLY A 47 8.93 11.51 10.15
C GLY A 47 7.95 12.53 9.55
N ILE A 48 7.06 13.11 10.38
CA ILE A 48 6.11 14.12 9.90
C ILE A 48 6.87 15.40 9.44
N PHE A 49 7.92 15.81 10.13
CA PHE A 49 8.75 16.94 9.73
C PHE A 49 9.43 16.70 8.37
N LEU A 50 10.00 15.51 8.14
CA LEU A 50 10.55 15.12 6.84
C LEU A 50 9.46 15.13 5.74
N PHE A 51 8.25 14.65 6.05
CA PHE A 51 7.13 14.71 5.12
C PHE A 51 6.74 16.13 4.74
N ILE A 52 6.68 17.05 5.70
CA ILE A 52 6.36 18.47 5.49
C ILE A 52 7.42 19.16 4.63
N THR A 53 8.70 19.01 5.00
CA THR A 53 9.82 19.65 4.28
C THR A 53 9.91 19.16 2.85
N ALA A 54 9.73 17.86 2.64
CA ALA A 54 9.68 17.26 1.31
C ALA A 54 8.46 17.71 0.50
N SER A 55 7.31 17.93 1.15
CA SER A 55 6.10 18.49 0.49
C SER A 55 6.34 19.93 0.04
N ILE A 56 6.98 20.75 0.87
CA ILE A 56 7.37 22.12 0.51
C ILE A 56 8.36 22.09 -0.66
N LEU A 57 9.35 21.18 -0.64
CA LEU A 57 10.30 21.03 -1.74
C LEU A 57 9.57 20.68 -3.05
N ALA A 58 8.55 19.81 -3.00
CA ALA A 58 7.73 19.46 -4.16
C ALA A 58 6.91 20.63 -4.71
N ILE A 59 6.51 21.60 -3.86
CA ILE A 59 5.79 22.82 -4.28
C ILE A 59 6.69 23.75 -5.07
N ILE A 60 7.92 23.99 -4.57
CA ILE A 60 8.81 25.02 -5.12
C ILE A 60 9.64 24.52 -6.32
N THR A 61 9.79 23.20 -6.47
CA THR A 61 10.64 22.65 -7.53
C THR A 61 10.04 22.82 -8.93
N SER A 62 10.91 23.12 -9.91
CA SER A 62 10.63 23.07 -11.35
C SER A 62 11.40 21.95 -12.05
N ASN A 63 12.14 21.13 -11.32
CA ASN A 63 12.96 20.04 -11.86
C ASN A 63 12.37 18.68 -11.49
N PHE A 64 12.19 17.81 -12.48
CA PHE A 64 11.61 16.48 -12.26
C PHE A 64 12.45 15.60 -11.33
N SER A 65 13.76 15.61 -11.48
CA SER A 65 14.65 14.81 -10.60
C SER A 65 14.53 15.26 -9.14
N MET A 66 14.43 16.57 -8.90
CA MET A 66 14.24 17.12 -7.57
C MET A 66 12.86 16.77 -7.00
N LEU A 67 11.82 16.72 -7.86
CA LEU A 67 10.50 16.23 -7.46
C LEU A 67 10.57 14.76 -7.04
N LEU A 68 11.32 13.91 -7.74
CA LEU A 68 11.50 12.51 -7.36
C LEU A 68 12.23 12.39 -6.00
N VAL A 69 13.26 13.20 -5.74
CA VAL A 69 13.91 13.24 -4.43
C VAL A 69 12.93 13.66 -3.34
N ALA A 70 12.15 14.70 -3.58
CA ALA A 70 11.11 15.13 -2.66
C ALA A 70 10.10 14.01 -2.38
N ARG A 71 9.64 13.28 -3.40
CA ARG A 71 8.74 12.13 -3.27
C ARG A 71 9.35 10.98 -2.46
N PHE A 72 10.64 10.70 -2.67
CA PHE A 72 11.35 9.70 -1.89
C PHE A 72 11.41 10.07 -0.40
N VAL A 73 11.80 11.30 -0.09
CA VAL A 73 11.87 11.81 1.29
C VAL A 73 10.48 11.87 1.94
N GLN A 74 9.45 12.27 1.19
CA GLN A 74 8.05 12.18 1.65
C GLN A 74 7.68 10.75 2.05
N GLY A 75 8.06 9.76 1.21
CA GLY A 75 7.85 8.34 1.48
C GLY A 75 8.55 7.89 2.75
N LEU A 76 9.83 8.26 2.94
CA LEU A 76 10.56 7.98 4.18
C LEU A 76 9.85 8.58 5.40
N GLY A 77 9.38 9.83 5.31
CA GLY A 77 8.70 10.52 6.40
C GLY A 77 7.40 9.85 6.82
N ILE A 78 6.55 9.46 5.86
CA ILE A 78 5.23 8.87 6.14
C ILE A 78 5.32 7.43 6.69
N SER A 79 6.47 6.79 6.62
CA SER A 79 6.67 5.46 7.19
C SER A 79 6.64 5.45 8.72
N ALA A 80 7.06 6.54 9.36
CA ALA A 80 7.10 6.69 10.81
C ALA A 80 5.69 6.64 11.46
N PRO A 81 4.68 7.40 10.99
CA PRO A 81 3.31 7.26 11.46
C PRO A 81 2.75 5.84 11.37
N ARG A 82 3.09 5.10 10.34
CA ARG A 82 2.63 3.72 10.17
C ARG A 82 3.27 2.75 11.17
N ALA A 83 4.58 2.87 11.40
CA ALA A 83 5.31 1.99 12.30
C ALA A 83 5.17 2.42 13.76
N ALA A 84 5.64 3.62 14.12
CA ALA A 84 5.65 4.13 15.48
C ALA A 84 4.25 4.50 15.98
N GLY A 85 3.35 4.96 15.10
CA GLY A 85 1.96 5.27 15.48
C GLY A 85 1.18 4.03 15.93
N THR A 86 1.33 2.90 15.23
CA THR A 86 0.71 1.64 15.63
C THR A 86 1.28 1.13 16.96
N ALA A 87 2.59 1.29 17.16
CA ALA A 87 3.24 0.93 18.42
C ALA A 87 2.73 1.81 19.57
N MET A 88 2.65 3.13 19.36
CA MET A 88 2.12 4.09 20.35
C MET A 88 0.68 3.73 20.79
N VAL A 89 -0.18 3.34 19.85
CA VAL A 89 -1.55 2.90 20.17
C VAL A 89 -1.53 1.63 21.06
N ARG A 90 -0.60 0.71 20.81
CA ARG A 90 -0.43 -0.50 21.64
C ARG A 90 0.13 -0.20 23.03
N ASP A 91 0.97 0.82 23.14
CA ASP A 91 1.52 1.25 24.43
C ASP A 91 0.43 1.88 25.32
N LEU A 92 -0.56 2.58 24.70
CA LEU A 92 -1.63 3.28 25.41
C LEU A 92 -2.86 2.44 25.72
N TYR A 93 -3.16 1.44 24.88
CA TYR A 93 -4.41 0.69 24.95
C TYR A 93 -4.19 -0.81 24.90
N ASN A 94 -5.02 -1.56 25.66
CA ASN A 94 -4.99 -3.01 25.70
C ASN A 94 -6.39 -3.60 25.45
N GLY A 95 -6.43 -4.86 25.03
CA GLY A 95 -7.65 -5.64 24.87
C GLY A 95 -8.68 -4.98 23.92
N ARG A 96 -9.93 -4.87 24.38
CA ARG A 96 -11.04 -4.35 23.56
C ARG A 96 -10.87 -2.88 23.16
N LYS A 97 -10.24 -2.05 23.99
CA LYS A 97 -9.98 -0.64 23.67
C LYS A 97 -8.97 -0.52 22.52
N LEU A 98 -7.90 -1.29 22.56
CA LEU A 98 -6.90 -1.38 21.49
C LEU A 98 -7.56 -1.76 20.15
N ALA A 99 -8.35 -2.84 20.15
CA ALA A 99 -9.05 -3.30 18.97
C ALA A 99 -9.97 -2.21 18.37
N ARG A 100 -10.70 -1.48 19.23
CA ARG A 100 -11.58 -0.39 18.79
C ARG A 100 -10.81 0.76 18.13
N VAL A 101 -9.70 1.21 18.73
CA VAL A 101 -8.89 2.32 18.18
C VAL A 101 -8.26 1.92 16.86
N ILE A 102 -7.68 0.71 16.76
CA ILE A 102 -7.10 0.21 15.51
C ILE A 102 -8.18 0.08 14.43
N SER A 103 -9.38 -0.42 14.76
CA SER A 103 -10.48 -0.54 13.79
C SER A 103 -10.92 0.82 13.24
N LEU A 104 -11.02 1.85 14.09
CA LEU A 104 -11.34 3.22 13.65
C LEU A 104 -10.25 3.79 12.75
N ALA A 105 -8.97 3.59 13.09
CA ALA A 105 -7.86 4.02 12.26
C ALA A 105 -7.85 3.31 10.90
N MET A 106 -8.13 2.00 10.87
CA MET A 106 -8.24 1.22 9.63
C MET A 106 -9.44 1.64 8.78
N MET A 107 -10.56 2.02 9.38
CA MET A 107 -11.70 2.56 8.64
C MET A 107 -11.32 3.83 7.87
N ILE A 108 -10.63 4.77 8.52
CA ILE A 108 -10.13 6.00 7.88
C ILE A 108 -9.12 5.65 6.78
N PHE A 109 -8.21 4.71 7.04
CA PHE A 109 -7.20 4.28 6.06
C PHE A 109 -7.82 3.67 4.80
N VAL A 110 -8.93 2.95 4.92
CA VAL A 110 -9.66 2.35 3.78
C VAL A 110 -10.47 3.41 3.01
N LEU A 111 -11.05 4.39 3.71
CA LEU A 111 -11.85 5.45 3.07
C LEU A 111 -10.99 6.52 2.39
N ALA A 112 -9.79 6.80 2.88
CA ALA A 112 -8.92 7.83 2.35
C ALA A 112 -8.60 7.64 0.85
N PRO A 113 -8.21 6.46 0.34
CA PRO A 113 -8.00 6.24 -1.09
C PRO A 113 -9.24 6.42 -1.95
N ALA A 114 -10.45 6.23 -1.39
CA ALA A 114 -11.68 6.46 -2.13
C ALA A 114 -11.94 7.95 -2.37
N VAL A 115 -11.63 8.80 -1.39
CA VAL A 115 -11.89 10.25 -1.44
C VAL A 115 -10.72 11.04 -2.03
N ALA A 116 -9.48 10.57 -1.84
CA ALA A 116 -8.27 11.31 -2.24
C ALA A 116 -8.22 11.70 -3.73
N PRO A 117 -8.61 10.86 -4.71
CA PRO A 117 -8.61 11.28 -6.11
C PRO A 117 -9.61 12.39 -6.43
N LEU A 118 -10.79 12.39 -5.78
CA LEU A 118 -11.79 13.46 -5.95
C LEU A 118 -11.26 14.80 -5.42
N MET A 119 -10.69 14.79 -4.21
CA MET A 119 -10.06 15.98 -3.63
C MET A 119 -8.88 16.45 -4.48
N GLY A 120 -8.03 15.50 -4.93
CA GLY A 120 -6.88 15.80 -5.77
C GLY A 120 -7.27 16.42 -7.10
N GLN A 121 -8.32 15.93 -7.75
CA GLN A 121 -8.84 16.52 -9.00
C GLN A 121 -9.39 17.91 -8.77
N TYR A 122 -10.18 18.12 -7.71
CA TYR A 122 -10.71 19.44 -7.38
C TYR A 122 -9.60 20.48 -7.17
N LEU A 123 -8.58 20.13 -6.39
CA LEU A 123 -7.42 20.97 -6.15
C LEU A 123 -6.62 21.24 -7.44
N MET A 124 -6.41 20.20 -8.25
CA MET A 124 -5.66 20.30 -9.49
C MET A 124 -6.33 21.24 -10.51
N ILE A 125 -7.65 21.13 -10.66
CA ILE A 125 -8.41 21.94 -11.63
C ILE A 125 -8.45 23.41 -11.20
N ASN A 126 -8.67 23.70 -9.92
CA ASN A 126 -8.88 25.06 -9.45
C ASN A 126 -7.56 25.79 -9.09
N PHE A 127 -6.53 25.08 -8.64
CA PHE A 127 -5.31 25.67 -8.07
C PHE A 127 -4.01 25.09 -8.67
N GLY A 128 -4.12 24.17 -9.64
CA GLY A 128 -2.97 23.49 -10.24
C GLY A 128 -2.42 22.35 -9.38
N TRP A 129 -1.54 21.51 -9.94
CA TRP A 129 -1.03 20.30 -9.29
C TRP A 129 -0.22 20.54 -8.01
N ARG A 130 0.42 21.71 -7.89
CA ARG A 130 1.20 22.08 -6.69
C ARG A 130 0.32 22.21 -5.45
N SER A 131 -0.95 22.57 -5.61
CA SER A 131 -1.92 22.67 -4.52
C SER A 131 -2.15 21.35 -3.77
N ILE A 132 -1.95 20.20 -4.44
CA ILE A 132 -2.02 18.90 -3.80
C ILE A 132 -0.92 18.79 -2.73
N PHE A 133 0.30 19.20 -3.04
CA PHE A 133 1.41 19.20 -2.07
C PHE A 133 1.21 20.25 -0.98
N THR A 134 0.57 21.38 -1.31
CA THR A 134 0.17 22.40 -0.31
C THR A 134 -0.83 21.80 0.68
N ALA A 135 -1.84 21.08 0.22
CA ALA A 135 -2.80 20.39 1.08
C ALA A 135 -2.11 19.32 1.96
N CYS A 136 -1.15 18.56 1.40
CA CYS A 136 -0.33 17.61 2.16
C CYS A 136 0.50 18.31 3.24
N THR A 137 1.09 19.47 2.92
CA THR A 137 1.86 20.30 3.88
C THR A 137 0.98 20.77 5.03
N ILE A 138 -0.21 21.32 4.73
CA ILE A 138 -1.15 21.80 5.73
C ILE A 138 -1.61 20.65 6.63
N ALA A 139 -2.00 19.51 6.05
CA ALA A 139 -2.40 18.32 6.81
C ALA A 139 -1.26 17.80 7.72
N GLY A 140 -0.03 17.78 7.18
CA GLY A 140 1.17 17.42 7.94
C GLY A 140 1.44 18.38 9.10
N LEU A 141 1.32 19.70 8.88
CA LEU A 141 1.50 20.71 9.92
C LEU A 141 0.45 20.58 11.03
N ILE A 142 -0.81 20.38 10.68
CA ILE A 142 -1.87 20.14 11.67
C ILE A 142 -1.56 18.90 12.51
N ALA A 143 -1.20 17.80 11.87
CA ALA A 143 -0.83 16.57 12.56
C ALA A 143 0.41 16.75 13.44
N PHE A 144 1.43 17.46 12.96
CA PHE A 144 2.66 17.73 13.69
C PHE A 144 2.42 18.58 14.95
N LEU A 145 1.68 19.69 14.81
CA LEU A 145 1.35 20.56 15.94
C LEU A 145 0.47 19.85 16.97
N TRP A 146 -0.52 19.09 16.49
CA TRP A 146 -1.35 18.26 17.37
C TRP A 146 -0.54 17.26 18.17
N LEU A 147 0.39 16.55 17.50
CA LEU A 147 1.27 15.58 18.14
C LEU A 147 2.19 16.22 19.17
N LEU A 148 2.77 17.38 18.84
CA LEU A 148 3.66 18.11 19.76
C LEU A 148 2.94 18.55 21.04
N ILE A 149 1.72 19.10 20.92
CA ILE A 149 0.98 19.72 22.02
C ILE A 149 0.27 18.67 22.88
N ARG A 150 -0.35 17.67 22.24
CA ARG A 150 -1.29 16.77 22.93
C ARG A 150 -0.70 15.41 23.30
N GLN A 151 0.28 14.92 22.57
CA GLN A 151 0.78 13.58 22.77
C GLN A 151 2.05 13.61 23.60
N GLU A 152 2.05 12.90 24.71
CA GLU A 152 3.25 12.61 25.49
C GLU A 152 4.00 11.40 24.92
N GLU A 153 5.27 11.22 25.32
CA GLU A 153 6.02 10.03 24.97
C GLU A 153 5.43 8.81 25.69
N THR A 154 5.18 7.74 24.93
CA THR A 154 4.55 6.53 25.47
C THR A 154 5.57 5.46 25.88
N LEU A 155 6.78 5.52 25.32
CA LEU A 155 7.84 4.58 25.64
C LEU A 155 8.73 5.13 26.75
N SER A 156 8.61 4.55 27.96
CA SER A 156 9.47 4.91 29.09
C SER A 156 10.94 4.67 28.77
N ILE A 157 11.83 5.47 29.34
CA ILE A 157 13.29 5.39 29.11
C ILE A 157 13.83 3.99 29.47
N GLU A 158 13.29 3.37 30.49
CA GLU A 158 13.67 2.03 30.95
C GLU A 158 13.36 0.91 29.94
N ASN A 159 12.32 1.11 29.11
CA ASN A 159 11.87 0.14 28.12
C ASN A 159 12.50 0.37 26.73
N ARG A 160 13.34 1.39 26.58
CA ARG A 160 14.05 1.66 25.32
C ARG A 160 15.13 0.62 25.09
N GLN A 161 15.16 0.12 23.85
CA GLN A 161 16.18 -0.84 23.42
C GLN A 161 17.23 -0.15 22.57
N PRO A 162 18.54 -0.42 22.78
CA PRO A 162 19.58 0.16 21.94
C PRO A 162 19.41 -0.31 20.50
N PHE A 163 19.59 0.63 19.56
CA PHE A 163 19.58 0.30 18.13
C PHE A 163 20.81 -0.55 17.81
N GLN A 164 20.57 -1.81 17.46
CA GLN A 164 21.62 -2.73 17.07
C GLN A 164 21.30 -3.32 15.70
N MET A 165 22.12 -3.02 14.69
CA MET A 165 21.97 -3.57 13.35
C MET A 165 22.01 -5.12 13.36
N LEU A 166 22.80 -5.70 14.28
CA LEU A 166 22.83 -7.16 14.48
C LEU A 166 21.47 -7.74 14.86
N ASN A 167 20.68 -7.05 15.69
CA ASN A 167 19.34 -7.50 16.06
C ASN A 167 18.38 -7.48 14.87
N LEU A 168 18.53 -6.50 13.97
CA LEU A 168 17.78 -6.47 12.70
C LEU A 168 18.15 -7.65 11.80
N ILE A 169 19.44 -7.92 11.62
CA ILE A 169 19.91 -9.04 10.80
C ILE A 169 19.49 -10.38 11.40
N GLN A 170 19.60 -10.53 12.71
CA GLN A 170 19.11 -11.73 13.39
C GLN A 170 17.58 -11.86 13.29
N GLY A 171 16.84 -10.75 13.45
CA GLY A 171 15.41 -10.70 13.23
C GLY A 171 15.01 -11.14 11.81
N TYR A 172 15.73 -10.69 10.78
CA TYR A 172 15.57 -11.16 9.40
C TYR A 172 15.81 -12.66 9.28
N LYS A 173 16.92 -13.17 9.81
CA LYS A 173 17.23 -14.60 9.79
C LYS A 173 16.13 -15.40 10.49
N THR A 174 15.75 -15.01 11.70
CA THR A 174 14.71 -15.70 12.48
C THR A 174 13.36 -15.68 11.77
N THR A 175 12.96 -14.52 11.24
CA THR A 175 11.69 -14.34 10.53
C THR A 175 11.63 -15.20 9.28
N PHE A 176 12.68 -15.24 8.47
CA PHE A 176 12.72 -15.99 7.21
C PHE A 176 13.33 -17.40 7.30
N THR A 177 13.46 -17.96 8.50
CA THR A 177 13.78 -19.38 8.66
C THR A 177 12.56 -20.26 8.41
N ASN A 178 11.36 -19.77 8.71
CA ASN A 178 10.14 -20.53 8.57
C ASN A 178 9.57 -20.44 7.15
N LYS A 179 9.36 -21.59 6.49
CA LYS A 179 8.83 -21.68 5.14
C LYS A 179 7.45 -21.02 4.98
N ARG A 180 6.60 -21.07 6.01
CA ARG A 180 5.28 -20.44 5.99
C ARG A 180 5.38 -18.92 5.96
N VAL A 181 6.30 -18.35 6.73
CA VAL A 181 6.59 -16.90 6.70
C VAL A 181 7.04 -16.47 5.32
N ILE A 182 8.00 -17.20 4.73
CA ILE A 182 8.53 -16.91 3.38
C ILE A 182 7.39 -16.93 2.35
N ILE A 183 6.61 -18.01 2.31
CA ILE A 183 5.53 -18.15 1.32
C ILE A 183 4.47 -17.06 1.51
N SER A 184 3.99 -16.84 2.74
CA SER A 184 2.97 -15.83 3.00
C SER A 184 3.46 -14.42 2.66
N THR A 185 4.73 -14.10 2.95
CA THR A 185 5.36 -12.82 2.60
C THR A 185 5.48 -12.63 1.08
N LEU A 186 5.88 -13.68 0.36
CA LEU A 186 5.97 -13.64 -1.10
C LEU A 186 4.58 -13.49 -1.75
N VAL A 187 3.60 -14.25 -1.28
CA VAL A 187 2.21 -14.13 -1.77
C VAL A 187 1.69 -12.71 -1.51
N GLN A 188 1.93 -12.17 -0.31
CA GLN A 188 1.56 -10.80 0.02
C GLN A 188 2.25 -9.77 -0.90
N ALA A 189 3.53 -9.99 -1.21
CA ALA A 189 4.27 -9.14 -2.13
C ALA A 189 3.70 -9.15 -3.56
N LEU A 190 3.30 -10.32 -4.07
CA LEU A 190 2.66 -10.45 -5.38
C LEU A 190 1.29 -9.76 -5.41
N VAL A 191 0.49 -9.96 -4.37
CA VAL A 191 -0.83 -9.32 -4.23
C VAL A 191 -0.69 -7.79 -4.16
N LEU A 192 0.20 -7.26 -3.32
CA LEU A 192 0.50 -5.83 -3.25
C LEU A 192 1.14 -5.30 -4.53
N GLY A 193 1.93 -6.12 -5.23
CA GLY A 193 2.51 -5.78 -6.53
C GLY A 193 1.44 -5.46 -7.58
N GLY A 194 0.38 -6.26 -7.64
CA GLY A 194 -0.78 -5.96 -8.46
C GLY A 194 -1.49 -4.66 -8.07
N LEU A 195 -1.68 -4.41 -6.76
CA LEU A 195 -2.28 -3.18 -6.24
C LEU A 195 -1.46 -1.95 -6.64
N PHE A 196 -0.16 -1.96 -6.38
CA PHE A 196 0.69 -0.80 -6.66
C PHE A 196 0.86 -0.58 -8.16
N SER A 197 0.90 -1.65 -8.97
CA SER A 197 0.87 -1.54 -10.43
C SER A 197 -0.43 -0.89 -10.91
N TYR A 198 -1.57 -1.29 -10.36
CA TYR A 198 -2.86 -0.69 -10.66
C TYR A 198 -2.89 0.80 -10.28
N ILE A 199 -2.53 1.14 -9.03
CA ILE A 199 -2.53 2.54 -8.55
C ILE A 199 -1.62 3.42 -9.40
N ALA A 200 -0.45 2.92 -9.81
CA ALA A 200 0.49 3.68 -10.62
C ALA A 200 0.01 3.87 -12.06
N SER A 201 -0.69 2.90 -12.65
CA SER A 201 -1.07 2.90 -14.07
C SER A 201 -2.52 3.36 -14.32
N ALA A 202 -3.41 3.27 -13.32
CA ALA A 202 -4.83 3.58 -13.49
C ALA A 202 -5.09 4.98 -14.07
N PRO A 203 -4.45 6.07 -13.59
CA PRO A 203 -4.71 7.40 -14.16
C PRO A 203 -4.42 7.46 -15.66
N GLN A 204 -3.32 6.87 -16.11
CA GLN A 204 -2.94 6.87 -17.52
C GLN A 204 -3.92 6.04 -18.37
N ILE A 205 -4.35 4.88 -17.86
CA ILE A 205 -5.30 4.00 -18.53
C ILE A 205 -6.65 4.69 -18.72
N PHE A 206 -7.19 5.31 -17.65
CA PHE A 206 -8.45 6.03 -17.72
C PHE A 206 -8.38 7.25 -18.66
N ILE A 207 -7.25 7.97 -18.67
CA ILE A 207 -7.06 9.17 -19.50
C ILE A 207 -6.79 8.80 -20.96
N TYR A 208 -5.77 7.99 -21.25
CA TYR A 208 -5.28 7.78 -22.61
C TYR A 208 -5.98 6.63 -23.35
N TRP A 209 -6.38 5.57 -22.65
CA TRP A 209 -7.01 4.41 -23.30
C TRP A 209 -8.53 4.48 -23.28
N LEU A 210 -9.11 4.88 -22.14
CA LEU A 210 -10.56 4.89 -21.94
C LEU A 210 -11.20 6.25 -22.22
N ASN A 211 -10.40 7.31 -22.39
CA ASN A 211 -10.83 8.69 -22.71
C ASN A 211 -11.85 9.26 -21.71
N VAL A 212 -11.66 8.99 -20.41
CA VAL A 212 -12.58 9.44 -19.33
C VAL A 212 -11.87 10.26 -18.26
N GLU A 213 -11.00 11.19 -18.66
CA GLU A 213 -10.20 12.03 -17.77
C GLU A 213 -11.00 12.68 -16.65
N THR A 214 -12.10 13.37 -17.00
CA THR A 214 -12.92 14.11 -16.02
C THR A 214 -13.68 13.20 -15.04
N LYS A 215 -14.01 11.97 -15.46
CA LYS A 215 -14.79 11.01 -14.65
C LYS A 215 -13.92 10.00 -13.90
N PHE A 216 -12.60 9.96 -14.17
CA PHE A 216 -11.67 9.04 -13.53
C PHE A 216 -11.80 9.00 -11.99
N PRO A 217 -11.83 10.14 -11.26
CA PRO A 217 -11.90 10.09 -9.81
C PRO A 217 -13.22 9.50 -9.28
N ILE A 218 -14.32 9.70 -10.01
CA ILE A 218 -15.63 9.12 -9.63
C ILE A 218 -15.59 7.59 -9.79
N TYR A 219 -15.07 7.09 -10.91
CA TYR A 219 -14.91 5.66 -11.13
C TYR A 219 -13.96 5.03 -10.10
N PHE A 220 -12.82 5.68 -9.85
CA PHE A 220 -11.86 5.20 -8.86
C PHE A 220 -12.46 5.18 -7.44
N CYS A 221 -13.22 6.21 -7.07
CA CYS A 221 -13.94 6.26 -5.80
C CYS A 221 -14.95 5.09 -5.70
N GLY A 222 -15.74 4.84 -6.73
CA GLY A 222 -16.70 3.73 -6.76
C GLY A 222 -16.02 2.35 -6.62
N ILE A 223 -14.91 2.15 -7.34
CA ILE A 223 -14.10 0.92 -7.26
C ILE A 223 -13.54 0.72 -5.85
N ALA A 224 -12.95 1.78 -5.25
CA ALA A 224 -12.38 1.72 -3.92
C ALA A 224 -13.47 1.50 -2.84
N PHE A 225 -14.64 2.13 -3.00
CA PHE A 225 -15.78 1.91 -2.12
C PHE A 225 -16.28 0.45 -2.19
N PHE A 226 -16.39 -0.12 -3.40
CA PHE A 226 -16.73 -1.52 -3.58
C PHE A 226 -15.70 -2.44 -2.90
N ALA A 227 -14.40 -2.14 -3.04
CA ALA A 227 -13.34 -2.91 -2.41
C ALA A 227 -13.44 -2.88 -0.86
N ALA A 228 -13.96 -1.81 -0.26
CA ALA A 228 -14.12 -1.71 1.19
C ALA A 228 -15.08 -2.76 1.76
N PHE A 229 -16.07 -3.23 0.98
CA PHE A 229 -16.97 -4.31 1.40
C PHE A 229 -16.24 -5.64 1.66
N SER A 230 -15.06 -5.85 1.06
CA SER A 230 -14.26 -7.05 1.32
C SER A 230 -13.84 -7.17 2.79
N ASN A 231 -13.62 -6.05 3.48
CA ASN A 231 -13.25 -6.06 4.90
C ASN A 231 -14.42 -6.52 5.78
N ILE A 232 -15.65 -6.15 5.42
CA ILE A 232 -16.87 -6.63 6.10
C ILE A 232 -17.01 -8.14 5.87
N LEU A 233 -16.86 -8.58 4.62
CA LEU A 233 -16.92 -9.99 4.28
C LEU A 233 -15.84 -10.80 5.01
N ASN A 234 -14.61 -10.26 5.08
CA ASN A 234 -13.52 -10.90 5.83
C ASN A 234 -13.87 -11.05 7.32
N ALA A 235 -14.38 -9.99 7.94
CA ALA A 235 -14.75 -10.02 9.37
C ALA A 235 -15.84 -11.06 9.67
N LEU A 236 -16.78 -11.28 8.75
CA LEU A 236 -17.88 -12.25 8.90
C LEU A 236 -17.42 -13.70 8.66
N LEU A 237 -16.43 -13.91 7.80
CA LEU A 237 -16.08 -15.25 7.32
C LEU A 237 -14.76 -15.79 7.88
N VAL A 238 -13.84 -14.93 8.34
CA VAL A 238 -12.49 -15.35 8.73
C VAL A 238 -12.49 -16.32 9.91
N GLU A 239 -13.38 -16.13 10.87
CA GLU A 239 -13.51 -17.03 12.03
C GLU A 239 -14.05 -18.41 11.63
N LYS A 240 -14.91 -18.47 10.60
CA LYS A 240 -15.54 -19.73 10.15
C LYS A 240 -14.69 -20.50 9.13
N LEU A 241 -14.07 -19.79 8.19
CA LEU A 241 -13.37 -20.40 7.05
C LEU A 241 -11.86 -20.40 7.21
N GLY A 242 -11.34 -19.54 8.09
CA GLY A 242 -9.90 -19.38 8.32
C GLY A 242 -9.19 -18.50 7.29
N MET A 243 -8.10 -17.90 7.73
CA MET A 243 -7.30 -16.93 6.95
C MET A 243 -6.71 -17.53 5.68
N TRP A 244 -6.21 -18.77 5.75
CA TRP A 244 -5.60 -19.45 4.62
C TRP A 244 -6.62 -19.72 3.50
N PHE A 245 -7.80 -20.22 3.85
CA PHE A 245 -8.86 -20.52 2.88
C PHE A 245 -9.35 -19.26 2.18
N LEU A 246 -9.64 -18.19 2.94
CA LEU A 246 -10.12 -16.92 2.38
C LEU A 246 -9.09 -16.28 1.44
N SER A 247 -7.82 -16.24 1.84
CA SER A 247 -6.76 -15.68 0.98
C SER A 247 -6.52 -16.52 -0.27
N THR A 248 -6.65 -17.85 -0.18
CA THR A 248 -6.52 -18.75 -1.34
C THR A 248 -7.67 -18.57 -2.31
N CYS A 249 -8.92 -18.53 -1.81
CA CYS A 249 -10.08 -18.27 -2.65
C CYS A 249 -10.01 -16.90 -3.34
N ALA A 250 -9.57 -15.86 -2.62
CA ALA A 250 -9.41 -14.54 -3.19
C ALA A 250 -8.35 -14.52 -4.31
N CYS A 251 -7.17 -15.13 -4.09
CA CYS A 251 -6.15 -15.27 -5.13
C CYS A 251 -6.65 -16.06 -6.34
N GLY A 252 -7.38 -17.16 -6.11
CA GLY A 252 -7.95 -18.00 -7.17
C GLY A 252 -9.02 -17.25 -7.97
N PHE A 253 -9.90 -16.53 -7.30
CA PHE A 253 -10.94 -15.73 -7.97
C PHE A 253 -10.32 -14.61 -8.80
N ASN A 254 -9.32 -13.88 -8.26
CA ASN A 254 -8.58 -12.87 -9.01
C ASN A 254 -7.88 -13.48 -10.25
N MET A 255 -7.26 -14.66 -10.10
CA MET A 255 -6.60 -15.37 -11.19
C MET A 255 -7.59 -15.67 -12.32
N VAL A 256 -8.68 -16.36 -12.01
CA VAL A 256 -9.69 -16.77 -13.01
C VAL A 256 -10.28 -15.54 -13.70
N PHE A 257 -10.66 -14.53 -12.93
CA PHE A 257 -11.25 -13.33 -13.48
C PHE A 257 -10.29 -12.51 -14.35
N SER A 258 -9.02 -12.41 -13.95
CA SER A 258 -7.99 -11.73 -14.75
C SER A 258 -7.69 -12.48 -16.05
N ILE A 259 -7.67 -13.82 -16.04
CA ILE A 259 -7.51 -14.62 -17.26
C ILE A 259 -8.70 -14.39 -18.21
N ILE A 260 -9.94 -14.45 -17.69
CA ILE A 260 -11.13 -14.19 -18.50
C ILE A 260 -11.08 -12.80 -19.12
N THR A 261 -10.76 -11.79 -18.32
CA THR A 261 -10.65 -10.39 -18.79
C THR A 261 -9.59 -10.26 -19.88
N LEU A 262 -8.43 -10.89 -19.70
CA LEU A 262 -7.36 -10.90 -20.69
C LEU A 262 -7.82 -11.56 -22.02
N CYS A 263 -8.47 -12.72 -21.94
CA CYS A 263 -9.02 -13.42 -23.11
C CYS A 263 -10.08 -12.56 -23.83
N VAL A 264 -10.95 -11.87 -23.09
CA VAL A 264 -11.97 -10.98 -23.66
C VAL A 264 -11.33 -9.85 -24.45
N PHE A 265 -10.29 -9.21 -23.90
CA PHE A 265 -9.60 -8.13 -24.65
C PHE A 265 -8.81 -8.62 -25.85
N TYR A 266 -8.19 -9.81 -25.79
CA TYR A 266 -7.45 -10.36 -26.93
C TYR A 266 -8.34 -10.95 -28.03
N SER A 267 -9.56 -11.39 -27.69
CA SER A 267 -10.48 -11.97 -28.68
C SER A 267 -11.13 -10.95 -29.58
N GLU A 268 -11.09 -9.64 -29.21
CA GLU A 268 -11.76 -8.53 -29.90
C GLU A 268 -13.27 -8.78 -30.19
N ILE A 269 -13.87 -9.77 -29.54
CA ILE A 269 -15.29 -10.13 -29.73
C ILE A 269 -16.20 -9.01 -29.23
N ILE A 270 -15.78 -8.32 -28.18
CA ILE A 270 -16.59 -7.26 -27.57
C ILE A 270 -16.19 -5.91 -28.15
N PRO A 271 -17.16 -5.10 -28.64
CA PRO A 271 -16.88 -3.76 -29.15
C PRO A 271 -16.12 -2.89 -28.16
N SER A 272 -15.19 -2.06 -28.65
CA SER A 272 -14.34 -1.17 -27.83
C SER A 272 -15.12 -0.20 -26.94
N SER A 273 -16.39 0.08 -27.28
CA SER A 273 -17.29 0.89 -26.45
C SER A 273 -17.54 0.30 -25.03
N TYR A 274 -17.33 -1.00 -24.86
CA TYR A 274 -17.47 -1.68 -23.58
C TYR A 274 -16.17 -1.78 -22.75
N ASN A 275 -15.03 -1.38 -23.31
CA ASN A 275 -13.72 -1.47 -22.64
C ASN A 275 -13.72 -0.81 -21.26
N LEU A 276 -14.37 0.33 -21.13
CA LEU A 276 -14.51 1.04 -19.86
C LEU A 276 -15.20 0.17 -18.78
N TYR A 277 -16.33 -0.44 -19.12
CA TYR A 277 -17.10 -1.23 -18.17
C TYR A 277 -16.36 -2.51 -17.78
N ILE A 278 -15.75 -3.19 -18.75
CA ILE A 278 -14.95 -4.39 -18.52
C ILE A 278 -13.77 -4.07 -17.58
N PHE A 279 -13.07 -2.97 -17.85
CA PHE A 279 -11.93 -2.55 -17.03
C PHE A 279 -12.36 -2.15 -15.60
N ILE A 280 -13.51 -1.46 -15.43
CA ILE A 280 -14.06 -1.12 -14.11
C ILE A 280 -14.42 -2.39 -13.32
N ILE A 281 -15.12 -3.35 -13.94
CA ILE A 281 -15.49 -4.60 -13.29
C ILE A 281 -14.25 -5.39 -12.86
N TRP A 282 -13.25 -5.49 -13.75
CA TRP A 282 -11.98 -6.12 -13.43
C TRP A 282 -11.26 -5.41 -12.27
N SER A 283 -11.25 -4.09 -12.28
CA SER A 283 -10.65 -3.28 -11.20
C SER A 283 -11.35 -3.49 -9.86
N CYS A 284 -12.69 -3.60 -9.87
CA CYS A 284 -13.46 -3.94 -8.67
C CYS A 284 -13.07 -5.30 -8.10
N VAL A 285 -12.97 -6.32 -8.95
CA VAL A 285 -12.54 -7.67 -8.53
C VAL A 285 -11.12 -7.65 -8.00
N LEU A 286 -10.21 -6.98 -8.70
CA LEU A 286 -8.81 -6.86 -8.31
C LEU A 286 -8.69 -6.25 -6.90
N LEU A 287 -9.24 -5.06 -6.67
CA LEU A 287 -9.11 -4.37 -5.39
C LEU A 287 -9.87 -5.09 -4.26
N PHE A 288 -11.02 -5.68 -4.54
CA PHE A 288 -11.79 -6.46 -3.59
C PHE A 288 -11.01 -7.68 -3.08
N THR A 289 -10.47 -8.48 -4.00
CA THR A 289 -9.71 -9.69 -3.67
C THR A 289 -8.39 -9.38 -2.96
N MET A 290 -7.76 -8.27 -3.30
CA MET A 290 -6.56 -7.78 -2.61
C MET A 290 -6.85 -7.37 -1.18
N ALA A 291 -7.89 -6.56 -0.95
CA ALA A 291 -8.26 -6.11 0.38
C ALA A 291 -8.65 -7.30 1.27
N LEU A 292 -9.30 -8.33 0.69
CA LEU A 292 -9.62 -9.58 1.38
C LEU A 292 -8.36 -10.39 1.77
N SER A 293 -7.30 -10.33 0.96
CA SER A 293 -6.12 -11.21 1.11
C SER A 293 -5.02 -10.64 2.00
N VAL A 294 -4.73 -9.33 1.89
CA VAL A 294 -3.53 -8.71 2.48
C VAL A 294 -3.47 -8.88 3.99
N GLY A 295 -4.58 -8.62 4.69
CA GLY A 295 -4.67 -8.78 6.15
C GLY A 295 -4.47 -10.23 6.60
N ASN A 296 -5.11 -11.15 5.90
CA ASN A 296 -5.03 -12.59 6.18
C ASN A 296 -3.62 -13.14 5.94
N LEU A 297 -2.96 -12.73 4.86
CA LEU A 297 -1.58 -13.13 4.54
C LEU A 297 -0.58 -12.60 5.56
N MET A 298 -0.76 -11.36 6.02
CA MET A 298 0.07 -10.79 7.08
C MET A 298 -0.10 -11.56 8.39
N ALA A 299 -1.33 -11.89 8.78
CA ALA A 299 -1.60 -12.67 9.98
C ALA A 299 -1.00 -14.08 9.86
N LEU A 300 -1.17 -14.77 8.72
CA LEU A 300 -0.56 -16.07 8.44
C LEU A 300 0.98 -16.05 8.52
N ALA A 301 1.60 -14.98 8.03
CA ALA A 301 3.04 -14.81 8.11
C ALA A 301 3.52 -14.59 9.55
N MET A 302 2.72 -13.95 10.39
CA MET A 302 3.08 -13.64 11.78
C MET A 302 2.85 -14.79 12.76
N GLU A 303 1.97 -15.76 12.45
CA GLU A 303 1.66 -16.87 13.36
C GLU A 303 2.92 -17.61 13.90
N PRO A 304 3.91 -17.99 13.05
CA PRO A 304 5.08 -18.73 13.52
C PRO A 304 6.08 -17.87 14.33
N VAL A 305 6.02 -16.55 14.21
CA VAL A 305 6.99 -15.59 14.78
C VAL A 305 6.34 -14.63 15.79
N GLY A 306 5.26 -15.07 16.43
CA GLY A 306 4.51 -14.27 17.40
C GLY A 306 5.34 -13.77 18.60
N HIS A 307 6.40 -14.49 18.99
CA HIS A 307 7.32 -14.09 20.06
C HIS A 307 8.17 -12.85 19.73
N ILE A 308 8.31 -12.49 18.45
CA ILE A 308 8.97 -11.28 17.95
C ILE A 308 8.04 -10.43 17.08
N ALA A 309 6.73 -10.43 17.38
CA ALA A 309 5.68 -9.90 16.53
C ALA A 309 5.92 -8.46 16.02
N GLY A 310 6.45 -7.57 16.86
CA GLY A 310 6.75 -6.19 16.48
C GLY A 310 7.82 -6.10 15.38
N LEU A 311 8.95 -6.76 15.57
CA LEU A 311 10.06 -6.80 14.62
C LEU A 311 9.65 -7.59 13.36
N ALA A 312 9.01 -8.75 13.51
CA ALA A 312 8.57 -9.58 12.40
C ALA A 312 7.56 -8.85 11.50
N SER A 313 6.59 -8.12 12.07
CA SER A 313 5.61 -7.37 11.29
C SER A 313 6.27 -6.26 10.45
N SER A 314 7.26 -5.57 10.97
CA SER A 314 8.04 -4.57 10.23
C SER A 314 8.84 -5.21 9.10
N ILE A 315 9.50 -6.34 9.36
CA ILE A 315 10.30 -7.07 8.37
C ILE A 315 9.43 -7.63 7.25
N ILE A 316 8.33 -8.32 7.59
CA ILE A 316 7.39 -8.89 6.63
C ILE A 316 6.76 -7.79 5.78
N GLY A 317 6.27 -6.74 6.43
CA GLY A 317 5.60 -5.63 5.76
C GLY A 317 6.52 -4.87 4.81
N SER A 318 7.73 -4.53 5.25
CA SER A 318 8.71 -3.82 4.42
C SER A 318 9.21 -4.68 3.26
N THR A 319 9.54 -5.96 3.50
CA THR A 319 9.97 -6.89 2.45
C THR A 319 8.89 -7.06 1.38
N SER A 320 7.63 -7.28 1.80
CA SER A 320 6.50 -7.37 0.86
C SER A 320 6.34 -6.08 0.06
N THR A 321 6.46 -4.93 0.72
CA THR A 321 6.31 -3.62 0.07
C THR A 321 7.43 -3.37 -0.94
N LEU A 322 8.69 -3.63 -0.60
CA LEU A 322 9.83 -3.43 -1.51
C LEU A 322 9.76 -4.32 -2.75
N ILE A 323 9.44 -5.60 -2.58
CA ILE A 323 9.24 -6.52 -3.71
C ILE A 323 8.09 -6.04 -4.58
N SER A 324 6.96 -5.65 -3.99
CA SER A 324 5.77 -5.21 -4.72
C SER A 324 6.01 -3.92 -5.52
N ILE A 325 6.80 -2.98 -4.98
CA ILE A 325 7.15 -1.76 -5.69
C ILE A 325 8.05 -2.06 -6.89
N THR A 326 9.02 -2.94 -6.72
CA THR A 326 9.87 -3.38 -7.83
C THR A 326 9.01 -3.96 -8.97
N ILE A 327 8.06 -4.84 -8.63
CA ILE A 327 7.10 -5.38 -9.59
C ILE A 327 6.28 -4.26 -10.26
N ALA A 328 5.78 -3.31 -9.47
CA ALA A 328 4.97 -2.20 -9.99
C ALA A 328 5.74 -1.30 -10.96
N ILE A 329 7.04 -1.06 -10.73
CA ILE A 329 7.90 -0.33 -11.65
C ILE A 329 7.98 -1.07 -12.98
N PHE A 330 8.29 -2.37 -12.95
CA PHE A 330 8.40 -3.17 -14.18
C PHE A 330 7.09 -3.18 -14.98
N ILE A 331 5.96 -3.46 -14.34
CA ILE A 331 4.65 -3.47 -15.03
C ILE A 331 4.29 -2.08 -15.54
N GLY A 332 4.55 -1.04 -14.74
CA GLY A 332 4.28 0.35 -15.14
C GLY A 332 5.08 0.80 -16.37
N MET A 333 6.33 0.39 -16.48
CA MET A 333 7.18 0.72 -17.64
C MET A 333 6.74 0.04 -18.94
N LEU A 334 5.95 -1.01 -18.87
CA LEU A 334 5.40 -1.71 -20.04
C LEU A 334 4.17 -1.02 -20.63
N PHE A 335 3.71 0.11 -20.06
CA PHE A 335 2.55 0.83 -20.57
C PHE A 335 2.76 1.28 -22.02
N ASN A 336 1.86 0.86 -22.90
CA ASN A 336 1.92 1.07 -24.36
C ASN A 336 0.74 1.88 -24.91
N GLY A 337 0.06 2.65 -24.05
CA GLY A 337 -1.16 3.38 -24.42
C GLY A 337 -2.45 2.60 -24.18
N THR A 338 -2.36 1.33 -23.75
CA THR A 338 -3.52 0.47 -23.43
C THR A 338 -3.46 -0.07 -22.00
N GLY A 339 -4.58 -0.64 -21.51
CA GLY A 339 -4.62 -1.35 -20.23
C GLY A 339 -4.07 -2.78 -20.26
N LEU A 340 -3.78 -3.32 -21.45
CA LEU A 340 -3.38 -4.72 -21.62
C LEU A 340 -2.11 -5.12 -20.85
N PRO A 341 -1.01 -4.34 -20.86
CA PRO A 341 0.19 -4.71 -20.12
C PRO A 341 -0.06 -4.82 -18.60
N LEU A 342 -0.92 -3.96 -18.05
CA LEU A 342 -1.30 -4.04 -16.64
C LEU A 342 -2.10 -5.32 -16.36
N ILE A 343 -3.13 -5.60 -17.15
CA ILE A 343 -3.98 -6.78 -16.97
C ILE A 343 -3.14 -8.06 -17.11
N PHE A 344 -2.24 -8.12 -18.10
CA PHE A 344 -1.32 -9.25 -18.31
C PHE A 344 -0.38 -9.44 -17.12
N GLY A 345 0.28 -8.37 -16.66
CA GLY A 345 1.15 -8.40 -15.50
C GLY A 345 0.42 -8.87 -14.25
N VAL A 346 -0.76 -8.32 -13.96
CA VAL A 346 -1.58 -8.74 -12.81
C VAL A 346 -2.04 -10.18 -12.94
N THR A 347 -2.35 -10.65 -14.14
CA THR A 347 -2.72 -12.07 -14.37
C THR A 347 -1.58 -13.01 -13.98
N ILE A 348 -0.35 -12.71 -14.38
CA ILE A 348 0.84 -13.48 -13.96
C ILE A 348 0.99 -13.46 -12.45
N LEU A 349 0.87 -12.31 -11.81
CA LEU A 349 0.97 -12.18 -10.36
C LEU A 349 -0.14 -12.98 -9.65
N ALA A 350 -1.35 -12.98 -10.18
CA ALA A 350 -2.47 -13.74 -9.64
C ALA A 350 -2.26 -15.26 -9.75
N ILE A 351 -1.74 -15.75 -10.88
CA ILE A 351 -1.38 -17.17 -11.07
C ILE A 351 -0.29 -17.57 -10.06
N LEU A 352 0.77 -16.77 -9.93
CA LEU A 352 1.87 -17.06 -9.02
C LEU A 352 1.43 -17.02 -7.56
N SER A 353 0.62 -16.02 -7.18
CA SER A 353 0.10 -15.89 -5.81
C SER A 353 -0.80 -17.06 -5.43
N PHE A 354 -1.68 -17.50 -6.32
CA PHE A 354 -2.53 -18.66 -6.11
C PHE A 354 -1.72 -19.95 -6.00
N ALA A 355 -0.79 -20.21 -6.92
CA ALA A 355 0.05 -21.40 -6.94
C ALA A 355 0.95 -21.51 -5.68
N LEU A 356 1.49 -20.37 -5.21
CA LEU A 356 2.28 -20.33 -3.98
C LEU A 356 1.42 -20.52 -2.74
N ASN A 357 0.24 -19.88 -2.67
CA ASN A 357 -0.61 -19.95 -1.48
C ASN A 357 -1.21 -21.33 -1.25
N ILE A 358 -1.50 -22.08 -2.32
CA ILE A 358 -1.91 -23.50 -2.19
C ILE A 358 -0.82 -24.35 -1.53
N LYS A 359 0.46 -24.08 -1.83
CA LYS A 359 1.61 -24.78 -1.25
C LYS A 359 1.97 -24.30 0.17
N ASN A 360 1.27 -23.30 0.67
CA ASN A 360 1.52 -22.74 2.00
C ASN A 360 1.12 -23.79 3.07
N PRO A 361 2.02 -24.20 3.97
CA PRO A 361 1.73 -25.23 4.96
C PRO A 361 0.53 -24.84 5.84
N ARG A 362 -0.46 -25.72 5.91
CA ARG A 362 -1.61 -25.56 6.82
C ARG A 362 -1.17 -25.95 8.23
N ILE A 363 -1.47 -25.12 9.22
CA ILE A 363 -1.51 -25.61 10.60
C ILE A 363 -2.87 -26.29 10.74
N ILE A 364 -2.85 -27.61 10.85
CA ILE A 364 -4.01 -28.34 11.32
C ILE A 364 -4.07 -28.03 12.82
N THR A 365 -4.76 -26.99 13.20
CA THR A 365 -5.21 -26.82 14.58
C THR A 365 -6.15 -28.00 14.81
N GLN A 366 -5.66 -29.00 15.53
CA GLN A 366 -6.54 -29.97 16.16
C GLN A 366 -7.44 -29.17 17.10
N VAL A 367 -8.72 -29.06 16.74
CA VAL A 367 -9.81 -28.55 17.56
C VAL A 367 -10.04 -29.51 18.70
#